data_752b41cf5896369721ccfe5952b41e22
#
_entry.id   752b41cf5896369721ccfe5952b41e22
#
_cell.length_a   1.000
_cell.length_b   1.000
_cell.length_c   1.000
_cell.angle_alpha   90.00
_cell.angle_beta   90.00
_cell.angle_gamma   90.00
#
_symmetry.space_group_name_H-M   'P 1'
#
loop_
_entity.id
_entity.type
_entity.pdbx_description
1 polymer ?
#
loop_
_entity_poly.entity_id
_entity_poly.type
_entity_poly.pdbx_seq_one_letter_code
_entity_poly.pdbx_strand_id
1 'polypeptide(L)'
;MAGWHFVGVSKKESEQIKKTYSGFTKGWGSLPVMVTIGKTKWKTSIFPDKRSGTFLLPLNVKVRKAEDIYADDTISFTIEIQA
;
A
#
# COMPACT_ATOMS: atom_id res chain seq x y z
N MET A 1 9.66 -15.89 -10.92
CA MET A 1 8.36 -15.51 -11.38
C MET A 1 7.96 -14.12 -10.93
N ALA A 2 7.35 -13.40 -11.81
CA ALA A 2 7.00 -12.02 -11.53
C ALA A 2 5.66 -11.90 -10.79
N GLY A 3 5.57 -12.47 -9.62
CA GLY A 3 4.36 -12.36 -8.83
C GLY A 3 4.22 -10.97 -8.21
N TRP A 4 3.06 -10.72 -7.65
CA TRP A 4 2.82 -9.50 -6.91
C TRP A 4 3.53 -9.55 -5.57
N HIS A 5 4.17 -8.46 -5.22
CA HIS A 5 4.69 -8.24 -3.88
C HIS A 5 3.72 -7.36 -3.11
N PHE A 6 3.47 -7.71 -1.86
CA PHE A 6 2.64 -6.89 -0.99
C PHE A 6 3.45 -6.42 0.21
N VAL A 7 3.28 -5.15 0.55
CA VAL A 7 3.92 -4.56 1.72
C VAL A 7 2.81 -4.19 2.69
N GLY A 8 2.98 -4.55 3.96
CA GLY A 8 2.01 -4.18 4.98
C GLY A 8 2.16 -2.73 5.38
N VAL A 9 1.05 -2.01 5.41
CA VAL A 9 1.00 -0.68 6.02
C VAL A 9 1.01 -0.90 7.53
N SER A 10 1.73 -0.07 8.28
CA SER A 10 1.83 -0.26 9.72
C SER A 10 0.45 -0.31 10.37
N LYS A 11 0.35 -1.02 11.48
CA LYS A 11 -0.92 -1.17 12.19
C LYS A 11 -1.48 0.18 12.64
N LYS A 12 -0.60 1.04 13.13
CA LYS A 12 -0.98 2.38 13.58
C LYS A 12 -1.56 3.20 12.44
N GLU A 13 -0.88 3.23 11.29
CA GLU A 13 -1.36 3.95 10.13
C GLU A 13 -2.64 3.34 9.58
N SER A 14 -2.72 2.01 9.56
CA SER A 14 -3.91 1.31 9.10
C SER A 14 -5.12 1.66 9.94
N GLU A 15 -4.96 1.73 11.24
CA GLU A 15 -6.06 2.10 12.14
C GLU A 15 -6.50 3.55 11.91
N GLN A 16 -5.56 4.45 11.72
CA GLN A 16 -5.86 5.84 11.41
C GLN A 16 -6.62 5.97 10.11
N ILE A 17 -6.20 5.23 9.09
CA ILE A 17 -6.87 5.22 7.80
C ILE A 17 -8.30 4.72 7.93
N LYS A 18 -8.50 3.64 8.66
CA LYS A 18 -9.85 3.09 8.89
C LYS A 18 -10.76 4.12 9.57
N LYS A 19 -10.24 4.79 10.59
CA LYS A 19 -10.99 5.79 11.33
C LYS A 19 -11.39 6.97 10.46
N THR A 20 -10.42 7.47 9.70
CA THR A 20 -10.60 8.70 8.91
C THR A 20 -11.42 8.46 7.66
N TYR A 21 -11.23 7.32 7.02
CA TYR A 21 -11.79 7.07 5.69
C TYR A 21 -12.78 5.92 5.61
N SER A 22 -13.32 5.49 6.75
CA SER A 22 -14.26 4.37 6.74
C SER A 22 -15.48 4.58 5.84
N GLY A 23 -15.90 5.83 5.69
CA GLY A 23 -17.02 6.15 4.81
C GLY A 23 -16.68 6.24 3.33
N PHE A 24 -15.41 6.14 2.99
CA PHE A 24 -14.94 6.30 1.61
C PHE A 24 -14.51 5.00 0.95
N THR A 25 -14.49 3.91 1.69
CA THR A 25 -14.15 2.62 1.12
C THR A 25 -15.32 2.10 0.29
N LYS A 26 -15.01 1.43 -0.80
CA LYS A 26 -16.02 0.86 -1.68
C LYS A 26 -15.87 -0.64 -1.76
N GLY A 27 -17.00 -1.34 -1.88
CA GLY A 27 -17.01 -2.80 -2.02
C GLY A 27 -16.27 -3.48 -0.88
N TRP A 28 -15.10 -3.91 -1.14
CA TRP A 28 -14.25 -4.67 -0.23
C TRP A 28 -13.33 -3.83 0.64
N GLY A 29 -13.51 -2.52 0.63
CA GLY A 29 -12.75 -1.64 1.49
C GLY A 29 -11.42 -1.15 0.93
N SER A 30 -11.20 -1.30 -0.37
CA SER A 30 -9.99 -0.77 -0.99
C SER A 30 -10.04 0.76 -1.03
N LEU A 31 -8.86 1.36 -0.95
CA LEU A 31 -8.72 2.82 -0.99
C LEU A 31 -7.72 3.21 -2.06
N PRO A 32 -8.08 4.15 -2.93
CA PRO A 32 -7.12 4.67 -3.91
C PRO A 32 -6.09 5.54 -3.22
N VAL A 33 -4.84 5.36 -3.58
CA VAL A 33 -3.72 6.07 -2.96
C VAL A 33 -2.69 6.49 -4.00
N MET A 34 -1.96 7.53 -3.66
CA MET A 34 -0.72 7.88 -4.35
C MET A 34 0.42 7.45 -3.44
N VAL A 35 1.33 6.66 -3.97
CA VAL A 35 2.45 6.13 -3.19
C VAL A 35 3.75 6.69 -3.72
N THR A 36 4.65 7.02 -2.81
CA THR A 36 5.99 7.47 -3.17
C THR A 36 7.01 6.58 -2.48
N ILE A 37 7.89 5.99 -3.27
CA ILE A 37 9.05 5.25 -2.77
C ILE A 37 10.27 5.85 -3.44
N GLY A 38 11.16 6.44 -2.65
CA GLY A 38 12.33 7.10 -3.21
C GLY A 38 11.93 8.16 -4.24
N LYS A 39 12.29 7.95 -5.49
CA LYS A 39 11.96 8.86 -6.58
C LYS A 39 10.75 8.40 -7.39
N THR A 40 10.20 7.24 -7.07
CA THR A 40 9.10 6.66 -7.82
C THR A 40 7.77 6.98 -7.16
N LYS A 41 6.87 7.54 -7.93
CA LYS A 41 5.54 7.94 -7.47
C LYS A 41 4.50 7.38 -8.42
N TRP A 42 3.47 6.70 -7.87
CA TRP A 42 2.44 6.12 -8.73
C TRP A 42 1.13 5.99 -7.99
N LYS A 43 0.05 5.85 -8.74
CA LYS A 43 -1.30 5.64 -8.20
C LYS A 43 -1.58 4.16 -8.12
N THR A 44 -2.19 3.76 -7.01
CA THR A 44 -2.61 2.39 -6.81
C THR A 44 -3.72 2.37 -5.77
N SER A 45 -4.01 1.19 -5.24
CA SER A 45 -4.97 1.07 -4.14
C SER A 45 -4.38 0.18 -3.06
N ILE A 46 -4.74 0.46 -1.81
CA ILE A 46 -4.41 -0.42 -0.72
C ILE A 46 -5.63 -1.24 -0.35
N PHE A 47 -5.42 -2.45 0.14
CA PHE A 47 -6.48 -3.40 0.43
C PHE A 47 -6.41 -3.85 1.88
N PRO A 48 -7.56 -3.96 2.56
CA PRO A 48 -7.55 -4.46 3.93
C PRO A 48 -7.21 -5.95 3.97
N ASP A 49 -6.38 -6.33 4.93
CA ASP A 49 -6.06 -7.72 5.17
C ASP A 49 -6.62 -8.12 6.53
N LYS A 50 -7.58 -9.01 6.52
CA LYS A 50 -8.25 -9.44 7.75
C LYS A 50 -7.33 -10.18 8.70
N ARG A 51 -6.32 -10.85 8.17
CA ARG A 51 -5.39 -11.63 9.00
C ARG A 51 -4.54 -10.75 9.89
N SER A 52 -3.97 -9.70 9.30
CA SER A 52 -3.09 -8.80 10.04
C SER A 52 -3.82 -7.62 10.64
N GLY A 53 -5.03 -7.33 10.16
CA GLY A 53 -5.76 -6.14 10.57
C GLY A 53 -5.18 -4.87 9.98
N THR A 54 -4.32 -4.99 8.98
CA THR A 54 -3.67 -3.84 8.33
C THR A 54 -4.04 -3.78 6.87
N PHE A 55 -3.63 -2.70 6.21
CA PHE A 55 -3.76 -2.60 4.77
C PHE A 55 -2.53 -3.16 4.09
N LEU A 56 -2.71 -3.69 2.88
CA LEU A 56 -1.63 -4.19 2.05
C LEU A 56 -1.46 -3.28 0.85
N LEU A 57 -0.21 -2.97 0.54
CA LEU A 57 0.15 -2.19 -0.62
C LEU A 57 0.80 -3.11 -1.65
N PRO A 58 0.21 -3.27 -2.84
CA PRO A 58 0.84 -4.07 -3.88
C PRO A 58 1.96 -3.29 -4.56
N LEU A 59 3.07 -3.97 -4.81
CA LEU A 59 4.20 -3.40 -5.54
C LEU A 59 4.35 -4.14 -6.86
N ASN A 60 4.17 -3.44 -7.96
CA ASN A 60 4.33 -4.07 -9.26
C ASN A 60 5.81 -4.20 -9.64
N VAL A 61 6.08 -5.00 -10.66
CA VAL A 61 7.44 -5.28 -11.09
C VAL A 61 8.19 -4.00 -11.49
N LYS A 62 7.48 -3.11 -12.15
CA LYS A 62 8.08 -1.85 -12.63
C LYS A 62 8.63 -1.00 -11.48
N VAL A 63 7.86 -0.88 -10.41
CA VAL A 63 8.27 -0.13 -9.22
C VAL A 63 9.43 -0.83 -8.52
N ARG A 64 9.35 -2.15 -8.39
CA ARG A 64 10.41 -2.92 -7.73
C ARG A 64 11.74 -2.78 -8.46
N LYS A 65 11.71 -2.79 -9.79
CA LYS A 65 12.91 -2.61 -10.59
C LYS A 65 13.45 -1.19 -10.50
N ALA A 66 12.55 -0.21 -10.54
CA ALA A 66 12.96 1.19 -10.48
C ALA A 66 13.65 1.55 -9.16
N GLU A 67 13.21 0.94 -8.06
CA GLU A 67 13.74 1.23 -6.73
C GLU A 67 14.60 0.11 -6.14
N ASP A 68 14.97 -0.88 -6.94
CA ASP A 68 15.83 -1.98 -6.51
C ASP A 68 15.29 -2.70 -5.27
N ILE A 69 14.02 -3.04 -5.30
CA ILE A 69 13.35 -3.67 -4.17
C ILE A 69 13.35 -5.18 -4.32
N TYR A 70 13.80 -5.87 -3.28
CA TYR A 70 13.83 -7.32 -3.22
C TYR A 70 12.90 -7.83 -2.12
N ALA A 71 12.61 -9.13 -2.17
CA ALA A 71 11.58 -9.74 -1.33
C ALA A 71 11.70 -9.46 0.17
N ASP A 72 12.91 -9.43 0.69
CA ASP A 72 13.13 -9.26 2.13
C ASP A 72 13.52 -7.84 2.53
N ASP A 73 13.40 -6.90 1.62
CA ASP A 73 13.81 -5.52 1.90
C ASP A 73 12.85 -4.83 2.84
N THR A 74 13.42 -4.00 3.71
CA THR A 74 12.64 -3.06 4.50
C THR A 74 12.47 -1.79 3.67
N ILE A 75 11.23 -1.39 3.45
CA ILE A 75 10.92 -0.29 2.55
C ILE A 75 10.25 0.84 3.31
N SER A 76 10.75 2.05 3.08
CA SER A 76 10.08 3.26 3.57
C SER A 76 9.28 3.87 2.43
N PHE A 77 8.04 4.19 2.69
CA PHE A 77 7.20 4.76 1.65
C PHE A 77 6.19 5.74 2.24
N THR A 78 5.69 6.62 1.39
CA THR A 78 4.68 7.59 1.75
C THR A 78 3.39 7.25 1.02
N ILE A 79 2.27 7.30 1.72
CA ILE A 79 0.96 7.06 1.14
C ILE A 79 0.11 8.31 1.29
N GLU A 80 -0.51 8.72 0.20
CA GLU A 80 -1.45 9.83 0.20
C GLU A 80 -2.79 9.31 -0.28
N ILE A 81 -3.81 9.38 0.57
CA ILE A 81 -5.14 8.90 0.21
C ILE A 81 -5.77 9.82 -0.82
N GLN A 82 -6.34 9.21 -1.86
CA GLN A 82 -6.96 9.93 -2.97
C GLN A 82 -8.49 9.87 -2.92
N ALA A 83 -9.04 9.75 -1.74
CA ALA A 83 -10.49 9.67 -1.58
C ALA A 83 -11.17 11.03 -1.72
#